data_6069837a84d8b237b86cd474616c3459
#
_entry.id   6069837a84d8b237b86cd474616c3459
#
_cell.length_a   1.000
_cell.length_b   1.000
_cell.length_c   1.000
_cell.angle_alpha   90.00
_cell.angle_beta   90.00
_cell.angle_gamma   90.00
#
_symmetry.space_group_name_H-M   'P 1'
#
loop_
_entity.id
_entity.type
_entity.pdbx_description
1 polymer ?
#
loop_
_entity_poly.entity_id
_entity_poly.type
_entity_poly.pdbx_seq_one_letter_code
_entity_poly.pdbx_strand_id
1 'polypeptide(L)'
;LCTADSKSDHLNNQAIDIICKTLKIVPEDIHDINTLKKGMTNRSFIFTAKGTRYIMRIPGEGTGHLINRNNECRNYLALKGMTVVDEPLYIDSSNGYKLTCFIEGSHPCDAHNFSEVSLCMNKLRSLHEANLCVDHEFSLFDQIEFYESLWPNKASAYSDYETTKKNVMKLRKYIDLNIEKKTLCHIDAIPDNFLLKGNNVF
;
A
#
# COMPACT_ATOMS: atom_id res chain seq x y z
N LEU A 1 -27.13 -23.19 -1.93
CA LEU A 1 -26.59 -22.89 -3.25
C LEU A 1 -26.51 -21.37 -3.38
N CYS A 2 -25.45 -20.77 -2.83
CA CYS A 2 -25.12 -19.37 -3.09
C CYS A 2 -24.33 -19.32 -4.40
N THR A 3 -24.92 -18.73 -5.41
CA THR A 3 -24.22 -18.34 -6.64
C THR A 3 -23.13 -17.34 -6.28
N ALA A 4 -21.89 -17.74 -6.44
CA ALA A 4 -20.77 -16.81 -6.38
C ALA A 4 -20.91 -15.86 -7.58
N ASP A 5 -21.28 -14.61 -7.30
CA ASP A 5 -21.24 -13.54 -8.27
C ASP A 5 -19.81 -13.43 -8.82
N SER A 6 -19.69 -13.62 -10.12
CA SER A 6 -18.50 -13.34 -10.91
C SER A 6 -18.29 -11.82 -10.93
N LYS A 7 -17.74 -11.26 -9.83
CA LYS A 7 -17.38 -9.84 -9.75
C LYS A 7 -16.24 -9.58 -10.73
N SER A 8 -16.54 -8.77 -11.71
CA SER A 8 -15.79 -8.48 -12.93
C SER A 8 -14.27 -8.33 -12.71
N ASP A 9 -13.49 -9.18 -13.38
CA ASP A 9 -12.04 -9.08 -13.55
C ASP A 9 -11.66 -7.93 -14.54
N HIS A 10 -12.47 -6.87 -14.60
CA HIS A 10 -12.30 -5.78 -15.56
C HIS A 10 -12.24 -4.42 -14.86
N LEU A 11 -11.58 -3.46 -15.51
CA LEU A 11 -11.64 -2.05 -15.13
C LEU A 11 -13.10 -1.57 -15.17
N ASN A 12 -13.54 -0.91 -14.10
CA ASN A 12 -14.86 -0.30 -14.09
C ASN A 12 -14.86 1.05 -14.82
N ASN A 13 -16.03 1.57 -15.13
CA ASN A 13 -16.19 2.83 -15.88
C ASN A 13 -15.47 4.01 -15.20
N GLN A 14 -15.50 4.09 -13.88
CA GLN A 14 -14.82 5.16 -13.15
C GLN A 14 -13.29 5.08 -13.31
N ALA A 15 -12.70 3.87 -13.29
CA ALA A 15 -11.28 3.69 -13.55
C ALA A 15 -10.91 4.12 -14.97
N ILE A 16 -11.72 3.74 -15.97
CA ILE A 16 -11.52 4.13 -17.37
C ILE A 16 -11.57 5.65 -17.50
N ASP A 17 -12.56 6.30 -16.90
CA ASP A 17 -12.68 7.77 -16.93
C ASP A 17 -11.46 8.47 -16.29
N ILE A 18 -10.96 7.96 -15.16
CA ILE A 18 -9.75 8.48 -14.51
C ILE A 18 -8.54 8.32 -15.42
N ILE A 19 -8.35 7.14 -16.02
CA ILE A 19 -7.24 6.84 -16.94
C ILE A 19 -7.31 7.82 -18.13
N CYS A 20 -8.45 7.91 -18.79
CA CYS A 20 -8.64 8.77 -19.97
C CYS A 20 -8.33 10.23 -19.66
N LYS A 21 -8.85 10.76 -18.56
CA LYS A 21 -8.61 12.14 -18.13
C LYS A 21 -7.14 12.40 -17.78
N THR A 22 -6.53 11.48 -17.04
CA THR A 22 -5.14 11.64 -16.55
C THR A 22 -4.13 11.55 -17.69
N LEU A 23 -4.28 10.56 -18.58
CA LEU A 23 -3.37 10.32 -19.70
C LEU A 23 -3.72 11.09 -20.97
N LYS A 24 -4.87 11.79 -20.98
CA LYS A 24 -5.42 12.50 -22.16
C LYS A 24 -5.54 11.60 -23.37
N ILE A 25 -6.31 10.51 -23.20
CA ILE A 25 -6.56 9.46 -24.19
C ILE A 25 -8.06 9.16 -24.26
N VAL A 26 -8.47 8.35 -25.24
CA VAL A 26 -9.81 7.79 -25.35
C VAL A 26 -9.83 6.33 -24.87
N PRO A 27 -10.99 5.75 -24.51
CA PRO A 27 -11.08 4.38 -24.01
C PRO A 27 -10.47 3.33 -24.96
N GLU A 28 -10.54 3.56 -26.26
CA GLU A 28 -10.01 2.70 -27.31
C GLU A 28 -8.48 2.59 -27.31
N ASP A 29 -7.79 3.56 -26.67
CA ASP A 29 -6.33 3.56 -26.51
C ASP A 29 -5.86 2.64 -25.36
N ILE A 30 -6.80 2.07 -24.57
CA ILE A 30 -6.48 1.21 -23.42
C ILE A 30 -6.47 -0.24 -23.90
N HIS A 31 -5.30 -0.88 -23.86
CA HIS A 31 -5.08 -2.23 -24.35
C HIS A 31 -4.46 -3.14 -23.28
N ASP A 32 -4.45 -4.46 -23.54
CA ASP A 32 -3.73 -5.48 -22.75
C ASP A 32 -4.06 -5.43 -21.26
N ILE A 33 -5.34 -5.22 -20.92
CA ILE A 33 -5.78 -5.12 -19.53
C ILE A 33 -5.69 -6.49 -18.87
N ASN A 34 -4.87 -6.60 -17.83
CA ASN A 34 -4.70 -7.82 -17.05
C ASN A 34 -4.76 -7.52 -15.55
N THR A 35 -5.29 -8.44 -14.77
CA THR A 35 -5.23 -8.36 -13.31
C THR A 35 -3.81 -8.62 -12.85
N LEU A 36 -3.18 -7.64 -12.20
CA LEU A 36 -1.83 -7.75 -11.66
C LEU A 36 -1.82 -8.46 -10.30
N LYS A 37 -2.66 -8.02 -9.39
CA LYS A 37 -2.79 -8.59 -8.04
C LYS A 37 -4.21 -8.42 -7.52
N LYS A 38 -4.76 -9.49 -6.92
CA LYS A 38 -5.97 -9.44 -6.10
C LYS A 38 -5.53 -9.40 -4.63
N GLY A 39 -5.31 -8.22 -4.08
CA GLY A 39 -5.03 -8.04 -2.66
C GLY A 39 -6.30 -8.03 -1.81
N MET A 40 -6.15 -8.19 -0.50
CA MET A 40 -7.27 -8.12 0.45
C MET A 40 -7.96 -6.75 0.44
N THR A 41 -7.20 -5.67 0.24
CA THR A 41 -7.68 -4.29 0.36
C THR A 41 -7.80 -3.55 -0.97
N ASN A 42 -7.14 -4.02 -2.02
CA ASN A 42 -7.10 -3.36 -3.32
C ASN A 42 -7.04 -4.39 -4.46
N ARG A 43 -7.58 -4.02 -5.62
CA ARG A 43 -7.37 -4.73 -6.88
C ARG A 43 -6.49 -3.87 -7.78
N SER A 44 -5.47 -4.47 -8.38
CA SER A 44 -4.56 -3.77 -9.29
C SER A 44 -4.64 -4.38 -10.68
N PHE A 45 -4.74 -3.53 -11.67
CA PHE A 45 -4.78 -3.89 -13.09
C PHE A 45 -3.58 -3.25 -13.78
N ILE A 46 -2.90 -4.03 -14.59
CA ILE A 46 -1.91 -3.52 -15.54
C ILE A 46 -2.59 -3.35 -16.89
N PHE A 47 -2.26 -2.28 -17.60
CA PHE A 47 -2.74 -2.01 -18.95
C PHE A 47 -1.70 -1.25 -19.75
N THR A 48 -1.84 -1.26 -21.09
CA THR A 48 -0.99 -0.52 -22.02
C THR A 48 -1.76 0.65 -22.62
N ALA A 49 -1.14 1.84 -22.66
CA ALA A 49 -1.65 2.99 -23.38
C ALA A 49 -0.48 3.79 -23.99
N LYS A 50 -0.61 4.22 -25.23
CA LYS A 50 0.46 4.96 -25.96
C LYS A 50 1.84 4.27 -25.88
N GLY A 51 1.87 2.95 -25.93
CA GLY A 51 3.11 2.16 -25.86
C GLY A 51 3.78 2.09 -24.49
N THR A 52 3.13 2.59 -23.44
CA THR A 52 3.61 2.55 -22.04
C THR A 52 2.67 1.71 -21.20
N ARG A 53 3.22 0.93 -20.28
CA ARG A 53 2.42 0.17 -19.30
C ARG A 53 2.16 1.00 -18.03
N TYR A 54 0.97 0.83 -17.50
CA TYR A 54 0.49 1.53 -16.30
C TYR A 54 -0.15 0.55 -15.35
N ILE A 55 -0.25 0.95 -14.07
CA ILE A 55 -1.00 0.22 -13.04
C ILE A 55 -2.16 1.11 -12.56
N MET A 56 -3.37 0.59 -12.67
CA MET A 56 -4.57 1.17 -12.04
C MET A 56 -4.95 0.36 -10.82
N ARG A 57 -4.88 0.99 -9.65
CA ARG A 57 -5.33 0.43 -8.38
C ARG A 57 -6.75 0.90 -8.10
N ILE A 58 -7.63 -0.05 -7.86
CA ILE A 58 -9.04 0.16 -7.49
C ILE A 58 -9.21 -0.32 -6.03
N PRO A 59 -9.81 0.48 -5.14
CA PRO A 59 -10.12 0.04 -3.78
C PRO A 59 -11.00 -1.22 -3.78
N GLY A 60 -10.71 -2.14 -2.88
CA GLY A 60 -11.58 -3.29 -2.63
C GLY A 60 -12.88 -2.85 -1.95
N GLU A 61 -13.96 -3.55 -2.24
CA GLU A 61 -15.24 -3.30 -1.57
C GLU A 61 -15.13 -3.52 -0.05
N GLY A 62 -15.73 -2.62 0.73
CA GLY A 62 -15.73 -2.71 2.19
C GLY A 62 -14.41 -2.36 2.88
N THR A 63 -13.37 -1.95 2.13
CA THR A 63 -12.06 -1.63 2.71
C THR A 63 -11.91 -0.18 3.19
N GLY A 64 -12.93 0.66 2.97
CA GLY A 64 -12.93 2.07 3.39
C GLY A 64 -12.75 2.29 4.89
N HIS A 65 -13.07 1.28 5.71
CA HIS A 65 -12.86 1.34 7.16
C HIS A 65 -11.44 0.91 7.57
N LEU A 66 -10.70 0.20 6.70
CA LEU A 66 -9.37 -0.33 7.00
C LEU A 66 -8.25 0.64 6.64
N ILE A 67 -8.46 1.48 5.63
CA ILE A 67 -7.43 2.37 5.09
C ILE A 67 -7.92 3.81 5.12
N ASN A 68 -7.21 4.67 5.85
CA ASN A 68 -7.45 6.10 5.78
C ASN A 68 -6.83 6.68 4.50
N ARG A 69 -7.67 6.91 3.49
CA ARG A 69 -7.22 7.40 2.16
C ARG A 69 -6.68 8.82 2.20
N ASN A 70 -7.12 9.66 3.15
CA ASN A 70 -6.54 10.99 3.34
C ASN A 70 -5.09 10.89 3.82
N ASN A 71 -4.81 10.02 4.80
CA ASN A 71 -3.46 9.77 5.28
C ASN A 71 -2.58 9.20 4.17
N GLU A 72 -3.10 8.27 3.37
CA GLU A 72 -2.38 7.72 2.22
C GLU A 72 -1.95 8.83 1.23
N CYS A 73 -2.88 9.70 0.83
CA CYS A 73 -2.56 10.82 -0.07
C CYS A 73 -1.51 11.78 0.53
N ARG A 74 -1.59 12.08 1.82
CA ARG A 74 -0.61 12.93 2.52
C ARG A 74 0.77 12.29 2.58
N ASN A 75 0.84 10.96 2.79
CA ASN A 75 2.09 10.22 2.73
C ASN A 75 2.74 10.34 1.35
N TYR A 76 1.98 10.15 0.25
CA TYR A 76 2.49 10.33 -1.10
C TYR A 76 2.95 11.77 -1.38
N LEU A 77 2.26 12.78 -0.85
CA LEU A 77 2.69 14.18 -0.97
C LEU A 77 4.01 14.43 -0.23
N ALA A 78 4.19 13.87 0.96
CA ALA A 78 5.44 13.99 1.72
C ALA A 78 6.62 13.28 1.04
N LEU A 79 6.35 12.23 0.26
CA LEU A 79 7.35 11.45 -0.49
C LEU A 79 7.62 11.99 -1.89
N LYS A 80 6.93 13.05 -2.32
CA LYS A 80 7.05 13.59 -3.68
C LYS A 80 8.49 14.00 -4.00
N GLY A 81 8.98 13.53 -5.15
CA GLY A 81 10.36 13.76 -5.59
C GLY A 81 11.42 12.87 -4.94
N MET A 82 11.00 11.97 -4.03
CA MET A 82 11.87 10.92 -3.52
C MET A 82 11.72 9.65 -4.36
N THR A 83 12.84 9.01 -4.70
CA THR A 83 12.83 7.75 -5.46
C THR A 83 12.54 6.52 -4.59
N VAL A 84 11.69 6.68 -3.56
CA VAL A 84 11.34 5.62 -2.60
C VAL A 84 9.96 5.02 -2.86
N VAL A 85 9.23 5.56 -3.82
CA VAL A 85 7.88 5.10 -4.20
C VAL A 85 7.64 5.26 -5.69
N ASP A 86 6.69 4.52 -6.22
CA ASP A 86 6.06 4.76 -7.52
C ASP A 86 5.30 6.10 -7.47
N GLU A 87 5.84 7.16 -8.04
CA GLU A 87 5.19 8.46 -8.03
C GLU A 87 3.83 8.38 -8.76
N PRO A 88 2.70 8.66 -8.09
CA PRO A 88 1.39 8.51 -8.71
C PRO A 88 1.12 9.62 -9.72
N LEU A 89 0.63 9.22 -10.91
CA LEU A 89 0.08 10.14 -11.91
C LEU A 89 -1.30 10.66 -11.48
N TYR A 90 -2.02 9.85 -10.71
CA TYR A 90 -3.29 10.17 -10.08
C TYR A 90 -3.40 9.45 -8.74
N ILE A 91 -3.82 10.17 -7.71
CA ILE A 91 -4.24 9.62 -6.42
C ILE A 91 -5.32 10.55 -5.84
N ASP A 92 -6.40 9.98 -5.32
CA ASP A 92 -7.50 10.77 -4.75
C ASP A 92 -8.06 10.07 -3.51
N SER A 93 -8.06 10.80 -2.40
CA SER A 93 -8.55 10.30 -1.13
C SER A 93 -10.06 10.07 -1.09
N SER A 94 -10.82 10.76 -1.93
CA SER A 94 -12.29 10.66 -1.96
C SER A 94 -12.78 9.33 -2.53
N ASN A 95 -12.00 8.75 -3.45
CA ASN A 95 -12.35 7.50 -4.13
C ASN A 95 -11.32 6.39 -3.95
N GLY A 96 -10.09 6.71 -3.48
CA GLY A 96 -9.02 5.76 -3.22
C GLY A 96 -8.37 5.13 -4.46
N TYR A 97 -8.69 5.62 -5.65
CA TYR A 97 -8.03 5.17 -6.89
C TYR A 97 -6.61 5.72 -6.97
N LYS A 98 -5.70 4.90 -7.54
CA LYS A 98 -4.32 5.32 -7.80
C LYS A 98 -3.89 4.84 -9.18
N LEU A 99 -3.28 5.73 -9.97
CA LEU A 99 -2.70 5.43 -11.28
C LEU A 99 -1.20 5.71 -11.23
N THR A 100 -0.37 4.73 -11.60
CA THR A 100 1.08 4.85 -11.65
C THR A 100 1.63 4.27 -12.96
N CYS A 101 2.87 4.63 -13.32
CA CYS A 101 3.60 3.93 -14.36
C CYS A 101 4.01 2.53 -13.87
N PHE A 102 4.00 1.56 -14.78
CA PHE A 102 4.62 0.26 -14.51
C PHE A 102 6.16 0.40 -14.61
N ILE A 103 6.88 -0.15 -13.66
CA ILE A 103 8.34 -0.10 -13.65
C ILE A 103 8.88 -1.27 -14.46
N GLU A 104 9.21 -0.99 -15.72
CA GLU A 104 9.68 -1.99 -16.68
C GLU A 104 10.98 -2.68 -16.20
N GLY A 105 11.00 -4.02 -16.24
CA GLY A 105 12.16 -4.82 -15.86
C GLY A 105 12.43 -4.86 -14.37
N SER A 106 11.49 -4.41 -13.53
CA SER A 106 11.56 -4.63 -12.10
C SER A 106 11.04 -6.01 -11.70
N HIS A 107 11.51 -6.49 -10.55
CA HIS A 107 11.04 -7.71 -9.88
C HIS A 107 10.91 -7.47 -8.37
N PRO A 108 10.07 -8.23 -7.65
CA PRO A 108 10.03 -8.20 -6.18
C PRO A 108 11.37 -8.62 -5.57
N CYS A 109 11.64 -8.17 -4.34
CA CYS A 109 12.83 -8.56 -3.60
C CYS A 109 12.83 -10.08 -3.34
N ASP A 110 13.92 -10.76 -3.68
CA ASP A 110 14.15 -12.13 -3.23
C ASP A 110 14.68 -12.13 -1.79
N ALA A 111 13.85 -12.58 -0.85
CA ALA A 111 14.20 -12.65 0.57
C ALA A 111 15.39 -13.57 0.87
N HIS A 112 15.77 -14.48 -0.03
CA HIS A 112 16.92 -15.36 0.07
C HIS A 112 18.19 -14.75 -0.56
N ASN A 113 18.08 -13.64 -1.29
CA ASN A 113 19.20 -12.92 -1.85
C ASN A 113 19.67 -11.82 -0.89
N PHE A 114 20.74 -12.08 -0.13
CA PHE A 114 21.26 -11.13 0.86
C PHE A 114 21.62 -9.76 0.26
N SER A 115 22.08 -9.71 -0.98
CA SER A 115 22.43 -8.46 -1.65
C SER A 115 21.18 -7.60 -1.91
N GLU A 116 20.08 -8.22 -2.36
CA GLU A 116 18.80 -7.52 -2.57
C GLU A 116 18.19 -7.04 -1.26
N VAL A 117 18.18 -7.91 -0.24
CA VAL A 117 17.71 -7.53 1.10
C VAL A 117 18.53 -6.35 1.64
N SER A 118 19.85 -6.35 1.46
CA SER A 118 20.70 -5.23 1.88
C SER A 118 20.35 -3.92 1.15
N LEU A 119 20.06 -3.96 -0.14
CA LEU A 119 19.60 -2.78 -0.90
C LEU A 119 18.26 -2.26 -0.34
N CYS A 120 17.30 -3.14 -0.08
CA CYS A 120 16.00 -2.79 0.48
C CYS A 120 16.15 -2.15 1.88
N MET A 121 16.97 -2.74 2.75
CA MET A 121 17.22 -2.19 4.09
C MET A 121 17.93 -0.84 4.07
N ASN A 122 18.86 -0.64 3.14
CA ASN A 122 19.50 0.67 2.95
C ASN A 122 18.50 1.71 2.45
N LYS A 123 17.54 1.31 1.59
CA LYS A 123 16.46 2.19 1.13
C LYS A 123 15.54 2.59 2.28
N LEU A 124 15.13 1.66 3.13
CA LEU A 124 14.36 1.95 4.34
C LEU A 124 15.11 2.90 5.28
N ARG A 125 16.39 2.65 5.50
CA ARG A 125 17.22 3.54 6.32
C ARG A 125 17.20 4.96 5.77
N SER A 126 17.42 5.14 4.46
CA SER A 126 17.39 6.47 3.84
C SER A 126 16.04 7.18 3.98
N LEU A 127 14.92 6.42 3.91
CA LEU A 127 13.59 6.95 4.19
C LEU A 127 13.47 7.44 5.64
N HIS A 128 13.90 6.66 6.62
CA HIS A 128 13.84 7.03 8.03
C HIS A 128 14.75 8.22 8.35
N GLU A 129 15.95 8.27 7.78
CA GLU A 129 16.92 9.36 7.95
C GLU A 129 16.48 10.67 7.29
N ALA A 130 15.58 10.62 6.30
CA ALA A 130 14.98 11.81 5.70
C ALA A 130 14.11 12.61 6.68
N ASN A 131 13.72 12.01 7.81
CA ASN A 131 12.99 12.67 8.89
C ASN A 131 11.71 13.36 8.44
N LEU A 132 10.98 12.74 7.52
CA LEU A 132 9.72 13.26 7.02
C LEU A 132 8.65 13.22 8.11
N CYS A 133 7.89 14.30 8.21
CA CYS A 133 6.77 14.40 9.14
C CYS A 133 5.47 14.58 8.36
N VAL A 134 4.41 13.95 8.86
CA VAL A 134 3.03 14.11 8.41
C VAL A 134 2.17 14.46 9.63
N ASP A 135 0.96 14.95 9.41
CA ASP A 135 0.06 15.42 10.46
C ASP A 135 -0.81 14.31 11.08
N HIS A 136 -0.45 13.07 10.89
CA HIS A 136 -1.10 11.91 11.46
C HIS A 136 -0.07 10.88 11.95
N GLU A 137 -0.51 9.96 12.76
CA GLU A 137 0.33 8.94 13.37
C GLU A 137 -0.27 7.54 13.17
N PHE A 138 0.60 6.55 13.00
CA PHE A 138 0.26 5.15 13.12
C PHE A 138 0.64 4.64 14.52
N SER A 139 -0.30 4.68 15.45
CA SER A 139 -0.12 4.14 16.79
C SER A 139 -0.35 2.63 16.77
N LEU A 140 0.70 1.83 16.99
CA LEU A 140 0.62 0.36 17.02
C LEU A 140 -0.43 -0.16 18.01
N PHE A 141 -0.47 0.43 19.20
CA PHE A 141 -1.38 0.00 20.26
C PHE A 141 -2.83 0.34 19.96
N ASP A 142 -3.07 1.53 19.40
CA ASP A 142 -4.42 1.95 19.00
C ASP A 142 -4.89 1.13 17.78
N GLN A 143 -3.97 0.69 16.89
CA GLN A 143 -4.31 -0.21 15.79
C GLN A 143 -4.69 -1.61 16.28
N ILE A 144 -4.07 -2.14 17.34
CA ILE A 144 -4.49 -3.41 17.95
C ILE A 144 -5.93 -3.30 18.41
N GLU A 145 -6.28 -2.26 19.17
CA GLU A 145 -7.62 -2.02 19.67
C GLU A 145 -8.63 -1.80 18.53
N PHE A 146 -8.24 -1.05 17.51
CA PHE A 146 -9.05 -0.81 16.33
C PHE A 146 -9.37 -2.11 15.59
N TYR A 147 -8.39 -2.94 15.26
CA TYR A 147 -8.62 -4.20 14.55
C TYR A 147 -9.45 -5.18 15.37
N GLU A 148 -9.27 -5.24 16.69
CA GLU A 148 -10.13 -6.05 17.56
C GLU A 148 -11.59 -5.57 17.55
N SER A 149 -11.83 -4.26 17.46
CA SER A 149 -13.18 -3.72 17.38
C SER A 149 -13.94 -4.18 16.14
N LEU A 150 -13.23 -4.61 15.10
CA LEU A 150 -13.78 -5.12 13.85
C LEU A 150 -14.16 -6.61 13.93
N TRP A 151 -13.78 -7.33 14.99
CA TRP A 151 -14.09 -8.75 15.10
C TRP A 151 -15.57 -8.97 15.41
N PRO A 152 -16.27 -9.79 14.62
CA PRO A 152 -17.71 -9.98 14.79
C PRO A 152 -18.06 -10.63 16.14
N ASN A 153 -17.18 -11.50 16.66
CA ASN A 153 -17.41 -12.26 17.90
C ASN A 153 -16.53 -11.79 19.06
N LYS A 154 -15.70 -10.78 18.87
CA LYS A 154 -14.74 -10.24 19.84
C LYS A 154 -13.88 -11.32 20.55
N ALA A 155 -13.59 -12.41 19.86
CA ALA A 155 -12.81 -13.52 20.38
C ALA A 155 -11.75 -13.97 19.34
N SER A 156 -10.53 -14.21 19.82
CA SER A 156 -9.45 -14.78 19.03
C SER A 156 -9.58 -16.29 18.92
N ALA A 157 -9.11 -16.88 17.81
CA ALA A 157 -8.93 -18.33 17.67
C ALA A 157 -7.75 -18.88 18.51
N TYR A 158 -6.88 -18.01 19.02
CA TYR A 158 -5.71 -18.41 19.81
C TYR A 158 -6.02 -18.30 21.30
N SER A 159 -5.81 -19.39 22.04
CA SER A 159 -6.14 -19.50 23.47
C SER A 159 -5.30 -18.59 24.37
N ASP A 160 -4.09 -18.22 23.93
CA ASP A 160 -3.14 -17.37 24.66
C ASP A 160 -3.24 -15.88 24.26
N TYR A 161 -4.16 -15.51 23.38
CA TYR A 161 -4.27 -14.16 22.83
C TYR A 161 -4.34 -13.08 23.91
N GLU A 162 -5.24 -13.21 24.86
CA GLU A 162 -5.44 -12.22 25.93
C GLU A 162 -4.17 -12.01 26.78
N THR A 163 -3.47 -13.11 27.09
CA THR A 163 -2.22 -13.05 27.84
C THR A 163 -1.12 -12.37 27.04
N THR A 164 -0.99 -12.72 25.77
CA THR A 164 -0.03 -12.13 24.84
C THR A 164 -0.31 -10.66 24.64
N LYS A 165 -1.57 -10.27 24.37
CA LYS A 165 -1.99 -8.88 24.26
C LYS A 165 -1.63 -8.08 25.51
N LYS A 166 -1.99 -8.58 26.69
CA LYS A 166 -1.67 -7.91 27.97
C LYS A 166 -0.17 -7.67 28.14
N ASN A 167 0.67 -8.60 27.69
CA ASN A 167 2.12 -8.44 27.76
C ASN A 167 2.62 -7.40 26.72
N VAL A 168 2.10 -7.41 25.52
CA VAL A 168 2.41 -6.42 24.47
C VAL A 168 2.00 -5.00 24.92
N MET A 169 0.79 -4.84 25.47
CA MET A 169 0.29 -3.54 25.93
C MET A 169 1.13 -2.93 27.08
N LYS A 170 1.84 -3.73 27.85
CA LYS A 170 2.80 -3.20 28.85
C LYS A 170 3.95 -2.42 28.22
N LEU A 171 4.31 -2.73 26.99
CA LEU A 171 5.37 -2.02 26.27
C LEU A 171 4.98 -0.59 25.91
N ARG A 172 3.67 -0.29 25.83
CA ARG A 172 3.18 1.06 25.49
C ARG A 172 3.84 2.12 26.37
N LYS A 173 3.78 1.96 27.68
CA LYS A 173 4.38 2.92 28.63
C LYS A 173 5.89 3.09 28.41
N TYR A 174 6.60 2.00 28.15
CA TYR A 174 8.03 2.06 27.88
C TYR A 174 8.32 2.83 26.58
N ILE A 175 7.60 2.51 25.52
CA ILE A 175 7.75 3.18 24.21
C ILE A 175 7.42 4.66 24.32
N ASP A 176 6.27 5.02 24.91
CA ASP A 176 5.84 6.41 25.05
C ASP A 176 6.85 7.28 25.84
N LEU A 177 7.55 6.68 26.82
CA LEU A 177 8.56 7.38 27.62
C LEU A 177 9.93 7.49 26.93
N ASN A 178 10.24 6.64 25.95
CA ASN A 178 11.56 6.54 25.32
C ASN A 178 11.54 6.93 23.82
N ILE A 179 10.40 7.32 23.27
CA ILE A 179 10.34 7.86 21.91
C ILE A 179 10.95 9.27 21.91
N GLU A 180 12.08 9.41 21.21
CA GLU A 180 12.72 10.71 21.01
C GLU A 180 12.21 11.42 19.75
N LYS A 181 11.85 10.65 18.71
CA LYS A 181 11.48 11.19 17.41
C LYS A 181 10.54 10.25 16.67
N LYS A 182 9.59 10.86 15.95
CA LYS A 182 8.71 10.16 15.00
C LYS A 182 9.03 10.61 13.59
N THR A 183 9.03 9.67 12.65
CA THR A 183 9.23 9.94 11.22
C THR A 183 8.29 9.08 10.41
N LEU A 184 8.06 9.45 9.15
CA LEU A 184 7.31 8.62 8.22
C LEU A 184 8.04 7.30 7.98
N CYS A 185 7.34 6.19 8.23
CA CYS A 185 7.85 4.83 8.06
C CYS A 185 6.96 4.06 7.09
N HIS A 186 7.54 3.04 6.42
CA HIS A 186 6.78 2.18 5.51
C HIS A 186 5.76 1.29 6.22
N ILE A 187 6.08 0.81 7.42
CA ILE A 187 5.27 -0.04 8.34
C ILE A 187 5.07 -1.49 7.84
N ASP A 188 4.94 -1.72 6.54
CA ASP A 188 4.74 -3.05 5.93
C ASP A 188 5.88 -3.41 4.95
N ALA A 189 7.12 -3.42 5.47
CA ALA A 189 8.34 -3.66 4.69
C ALA A 189 8.61 -5.17 4.49
N ILE A 190 7.71 -5.83 3.77
CA ILE A 190 7.87 -7.23 3.33
C ILE A 190 8.47 -7.30 1.92
N PRO A 191 9.11 -8.41 1.51
CA PRO A 191 9.79 -8.52 0.21
C PRO A 191 8.94 -8.14 -0.99
N ASP A 192 7.66 -8.53 -1.01
CA ASP A 192 6.72 -8.23 -2.10
C ASP A 192 6.43 -6.73 -2.29
N ASN A 193 6.73 -5.89 -1.30
CA ASN A 193 6.50 -4.46 -1.32
C ASN A 193 7.75 -3.67 -1.77
N PHE A 194 8.83 -4.35 -2.13
CA PHE A 194 10.00 -3.75 -2.76
C PHE A 194 10.13 -4.20 -4.20
N LEU A 195 10.29 -3.25 -5.10
CA LEU A 195 10.60 -3.54 -6.49
C LEU A 195 12.05 -3.16 -6.78
N LEU A 196 12.83 -4.10 -7.33
CA LEU A 196 14.21 -3.89 -7.72
C LEU A 196 14.34 -3.81 -9.24
N LYS A 197 15.15 -2.85 -9.70
CA LYS A 197 15.60 -2.74 -11.09
C LYS A 197 17.10 -2.42 -11.10
N GLY A 198 17.93 -3.41 -11.34
CA GLY A 198 19.35 -3.31 -11.08
C GLY A 198 19.62 -2.98 -9.61
N ASN A 199 20.35 -1.91 -9.32
CA ASN A 199 20.62 -1.45 -7.96
C ASN A 199 19.58 -0.45 -7.41
N ASN A 200 18.56 -0.12 -8.18
CA ASN A 200 17.51 0.78 -7.72
C ASN A 200 16.40 0.00 -7.01
N VAL A 201 15.94 0.56 -5.89
CA VAL A 201 14.84 0.03 -5.08
C VAL A 201 13.72 1.08 -5.03
N PHE A 202 12.50 0.59 -5.27
CA PHE A 202 11.25 1.37 -5.28
C PHE A 202 10.27 0.80 -4.28
#